data_d578d81c7e344cda123974c59351867e
#
_entry.id   d578d81c7e344cda123974c59351867e
#
_cell.length_a   1.000
_cell.length_b   1.000
_cell.length_c   1.000
_cell.angle_alpha   90.00
_cell.angle_beta   90.00
_cell.angle_gamma   90.00
#
_symmetry.space_group_name_H-M   'P 1'
#
loop_
_entity.id
_entity.type
_entity.pdbx_description
1 polymer ?
#
loop_
_entity_poly.entity_id
_entity_poly.type
_entity_poly.pdbx_seq_one_letter_code
_entity_poly.pdbx_strand_id
1 'polypeptide(L)'
;TQLHETLEQVSVESNIPVIRFERIFPKRDEEHITWCRDYDDAIEKIQKEKIFILLALTGVQTIGKLKPLWQNACCYFRILDRDSSRKLAREQGFSEKNLYYYTPGEDEQVLMKQLHPEAILLKESGISGGFCEKVEAARQLGIRIFAICRPKTSDKFICVNGEHGLRRIIEKHLP
;
A
#
# COMPACT_ATOMS: atom_id res chain seq x y z
N THR A 1 2.66 -3.61 12.31
CA THR A 1 2.68 -2.12 12.45
C THR A 1 2.61 -1.79 13.93
N GLN A 2 3.12 -0.63 14.34
CA GLN A 2 3.11 -0.17 15.74
C GLN A 2 1.72 -0.33 16.40
N LEU A 3 0.65 0.02 15.69
CA LEU A 3 -0.72 -0.19 16.19
C LEU A 3 -1.02 -1.67 16.46
N HIS A 4 -0.63 -2.57 15.57
CA HIS A 4 -0.88 -4.00 15.76
C HIS A 4 -0.09 -4.57 16.94
N GLU A 5 1.14 -4.15 17.12
CA GLU A 5 2.00 -4.54 18.26
C GLU A 5 1.40 -4.06 19.58
N THR A 6 0.96 -2.79 19.63
CA THR A 6 0.28 -2.25 20.80
C THR A 6 -1.02 -2.99 21.12
N LEU A 7 -1.86 -3.26 20.11
CA LEU A 7 -3.11 -4.01 20.28
C LEU A 7 -2.85 -5.45 20.76
N GLU A 8 -1.81 -6.10 20.25
CA GLU A 8 -1.42 -7.44 20.68
C GLU A 8 -0.97 -7.44 22.13
N GLN A 9 -0.13 -6.48 22.52
CA GLN A 9 0.32 -6.34 23.89
C GLN A 9 -0.83 -6.11 24.86
N VAL A 10 -1.69 -5.14 24.58
CA VAL A 10 -2.87 -4.84 25.41
C VAL A 10 -3.82 -6.04 25.50
N SER A 11 -4.04 -6.76 24.39
CA SER A 11 -4.86 -7.96 24.37
C SER A 11 -4.35 -9.03 25.33
N VAL A 12 -3.03 -9.25 25.35
CA VAL A 12 -2.41 -10.22 26.25
C VAL A 12 -2.50 -9.76 27.72
N GLU A 13 -2.19 -8.49 28.00
CA GLU A 13 -2.18 -7.95 29.37
C GLU A 13 -3.60 -7.90 29.99
N SER A 14 -4.60 -7.60 29.20
CA SER A 14 -6.00 -7.49 29.66
C SER A 14 -6.80 -8.78 29.53
N ASN A 15 -6.25 -9.80 28.88
CA ASN A 15 -6.96 -11.05 28.52
C ASN A 15 -8.24 -10.79 27.70
N ILE A 16 -8.22 -9.76 26.84
CA ILE A 16 -9.32 -9.41 25.96
C ILE A 16 -8.95 -9.82 24.52
N PRO A 17 -9.75 -10.66 23.85
CA PRO A 17 -9.45 -11.06 22.47
C PRO A 17 -9.59 -9.88 21.51
N VAL A 18 -8.65 -9.77 20.55
CA VAL A 18 -8.74 -8.80 19.46
C VAL A 18 -9.38 -9.47 18.26
N ILE A 19 -10.55 -8.98 17.86
CA ILE A 19 -11.21 -9.40 16.62
C ILE A 19 -10.82 -8.40 15.54
N ARG A 20 -10.22 -8.92 14.47
CA ARG A 20 -9.83 -8.14 13.31
C ARG A 20 -10.75 -8.44 12.14
N PHE A 21 -11.47 -7.43 11.68
CA PHE A 21 -12.22 -7.51 10.42
C PHE A 21 -11.25 -7.36 9.24
N GLU A 22 -11.02 -8.43 8.50
CA GLU A 22 -10.12 -8.45 7.35
C GLU A 22 -10.85 -8.08 6.06
N ARG A 23 -10.17 -7.30 5.23
CA ARG A 23 -10.63 -7.05 3.87
C ARG A 23 -10.48 -8.30 3.02
N ILE A 24 -11.30 -8.42 2.00
CA ILE A 24 -11.12 -9.45 0.97
C ILE A 24 -9.95 -9.00 0.08
N PHE A 25 -8.98 -9.90 -0.12
CA PHE A 25 -7.84 -9.67 -0.99
C PHE A 25 -7.97 -10.52 -2.24
N PRO A 26 -7.64 -9.99 -3.42
CA PRO A 26 -7.59 -10.78 -4.64
C PRO A 26 -6.48 -11.83 -4.53
N LYS A 27 -6.60 -12.90 -5.33
CA LYS A 27 -5.49 -13.85 -5.49
C LYS A 27 -4.29 -13.10 -6.07
N ARG A 28 -3.09 -13.39 -5.54
CA ARG A 28 -1.87 -12.80 -6.05
C ARG A 28 -1.59 -13.28 -7.47
N ASP A 29 -1.29 -12.33 -8.34
CA ASP A 29 -0.78 -12.56 -9.68
C ASP A 29 0.75 -12.60 -9.60
N GLU A 30 1.32 -13.78 -9.71
CA GLU A 30 2.78 -13.99 -9.63
C GLU A 30 3.44 -13.82 -11.01
N GLU A 31 2.66 -13.77 -12.09
CA GLU A 31 3.18 -13.65 -13.45
C GLU A 31 3.42 -12.19 -13.86
N HIS A 32 2.52 -11.30 -13.48
CA HIS A 32 2.54 -9.91 -13.93
C HIS A 32 2.95 -8.90 -12.85
N ILE A 33 3.08 -9.34 -11.61
CA ILE A 33 3.40 -8.48 -10.47
C ILE A 33 4.66 -8.98 -9.77
N THR A 34 5.65 -8.12 -9.68
CA THR A 34 6.82 -8.36 -8.84
C THR A 34 6.47 -8.09 -7.38
N TRP A 35 6.23 -9.14 -6.63
CA TRP A 35 5.91 -9.05 -5.21
C TRP A 35 7.15 -8.78 -4.37
N CYS A 36 7.05 -7.79 -3.49
CA CYS A 36 8.12 -7.36 -2.58
C CYS A 36 7.69 -7.61 -1.14
N ARG A 37 8.57 -8.18 -0.33
CA ARG A 37 8.29 -8.48 1.10
C ARG A 37 8.00 -7.21 1.90
N ASP A 38 8.82 -6.19 1.66
CA ASP A 38 8.81 -4.91 2.35
C ASP A 38 9.35 -3.79 1.45
N TYR A 39 9.58 -2.61 2.00
CA TYR A 39 10.11 -1.45 1.26
C TYR A 39 11.56 -1.63 0.84
N ASP A 40 12.37 -2.31 1.65
CA ASP A 40 13.80 -2.51 1.35
C ASP A 40 13.95 -3.50 0.19
N ASP A 41 13.19 -4.59 0.18
CA ASP A 41 13.11 -5.54 -0.93
C ASP A 41 12.58 -4.88 -2.23
N ALA A 42 11.62 -3.95 -2.10
CA ALA A 42 11.14 -3.19 -3.26
C ALA A 42 12.22 -2.26 -3.82
N ILE A 43 12.96 -1.57 -2.96
CA ILE A 43 14.07 -0.70 -3.36
C ILE A 43 15.14 -1.51 -4.10
N GLU A 44 15.57 -2.64 -3.53
CA GLU A 44 16.56 -3.52 -4.12
C GLU A 44 16.14 -4.00 -5.53
N LYS A 45 14.92 -4.52 -5.66
CA LYS A 45 14.39 -5.02 -6.93
C LYS A 45 14.27 -3.93 -7.99
N ILE A 46 13.72 -2.77 -7.62
CA ILE A 46 13.57 -1.62 -8.52
C ILE A 46 14.92 -1.13 -9.02
N GLN A 47 15.93 -1.03 -8.14
CA GLN A 47 17.28 -0.64 -8.50
C GLN A 47 17.96 -1.69 -9.39
N LYS A 48 17.82 -2.98 -9.07
CA LYS A 48 18.35 -4.09 -9.86
C LYS A 48 17.78 -4.11 -11.28
N GLU A 49 16.50 -3.81 -11.43
CA GLU A 49 15.83 -3.74 -12.74
C GLU A 49 16.06 -2.41 -13.46
N LYS A 50 16.87 -1.51 -12.88
CA LYS A 50 17.24 -0.20 -13.46
C LYS A 50 16.02 0.62 -13.88
N ILE A 51 15.03 0.73 -12.98
CA ILE A 51 13.87 1.59 -13.18
C ILE A 51 14.26 3.04 -12.89
N PHE A 52 14.18 3.91 -13.89
CA PHE A 52 14.54 5.33 -13.77
C PHE A 52 13.34 6.25 -13.63
N ILE A 53 12.14 5.83 -14.06
CA ILE A 53 10.91 6.59 -13.92
C ILE A 53 9.90 5.74 -13.17
N LEU A 54 9.65 6.09 -11.90
CA LEU A 54 8.77 5.36 -11.00
C LEU A 54 7.57 6.22 -10.58
N LEU A 55 6.37 5.65 -10.64
CA LEU A 55 5.18 6.23 -10.01
C LEU A 55 4.81 5.44 -8.75
N ALA A 56 5.02 6.06 -7.58
CA ALA A 56 4.69 5.46 -6.30
C ALA A 56 3.25 5.82 -5.87
N LEU A 57 2.40 4.80 -5.77
CA LEU A 57 1.00 4.88 -5.35
C LEU A 57 0.82 4.37 -3.90
N THR A 58 1.82 4.56 -3.08
CA THR A 58 1.93 4.00 -1.73
C THR A 58 1.51 4.96 -0.61
N GLY A 59 1.27 6.22 -0.97
CA GLY A 59 0.82 7.29 -0.07
C GLY A 59 1.96 8.05 0.61
N VAL A 60 1.64 9.23 1.16
CA VAL A 60 2.61 10.21 1.66
C VAL A 60 3.54 9.71 2.76
N GLN A 61 3.08 8.83 3.65
CA GLN A 61 3.90 8.32 4.76
C GLN A 61 5.08 7.45 4.31
N THR A 62 5.11 7.05 3.04
CA THR A 62 6.14 6.16 2.49
C THR A 62 7.23 6.89 1.73
N ILE A 63 7.08 8.19 1.52
CA ILE A 63 8.05 9.03 0.82
C ILE A 63 9.44 8.89 1.46
N GLY A 64 9.52 9.02 2.78
CA GLY A 64 10.78 8.89 3.52
C GLY A 64 11.41 7.49 3.41
N LYS A 65 10.59 6.44 3.39
CA LYS A 65 11.05 5.06 3.24
C LYS A 65 11.64 4.79 1.85
N LEU A 66 11.15 5.48 0.83
CA LEU A 66 11.57 5.34 -0.57
C LEU A 66 12.64 6.36 -0.96
N LYS A 67 13.25 7.04 0.04
CA LYS A 67 14.31 8.03 -0.19
C LYS A 67 15.46 7.52 -1.08
N PRO A 68 15.97 6.29 -0.93
CA PRO A 68 17.02 5.76 -1.80
C PRO A 68 16.63 5.69 -3.28
N LEU A 69 15.34 5.59 -3.60
CA LEU A 69 14.87 5.60 -4.99
C LEU A 69 14.80 7.03 -5.54
N TRP A 70 14.06 7.92 -4.88
CA TRP A 70 13.82 9.25 -5.44
C TRP A 70 15.02 10.20 -5.37
N GLN A 71 16.08 9.85 -4.66
CA GLN A 71 17.35 10.58 -4.73
C GLN A 71 18.19 10.21 -5.97
N ASN A 72 17.95 9.04 -6.57
CA ASN A 72 18.76 8.50 -7.66
C ASN A 72 17.99 8.29 -8.96
N ALA A 73 16.66 8.44 -8.93
CA ALA A 73 15.77 8.24 -10.07
C ALA A 73 14.64 9.28 -10.08
N CYS A 74 13.96 9.42 -11.20
CA CYS A 74 12.77 10.25 -11.32
C CYS A 74 11.59 9.53 -10.68
N CYS A 75 11.24 9.90 -9.45
CA CYS A 75 10.10 9.34 -8.75
C CYS A 75 8.98 10.36 -8.62
N TYR A 76 7.80 9.93 -8.96
CA TYR A 76 6.55 10.65 -8.73
C TYR A 76 5.77 9.97 -7.62
N PHE A 77 5.12 10.76 -6.77
CA PHE A 77 4.21 10.22 -5.74
C PHE A 77 2.81 10.76 -5.95
N ARG A 78 1.84 9.86 -5.92
CA ARG A 78 0.44 10.23 -5.87
C ARG A 78 -0.07 10.09 -4.43
N ILE A 79 -0.56 11.17 -3.89
CA ILE A 79 -1.02 11.30 -2.51
C ILE A 79 -2.43 11.88 -2.46
N LEU A 80 -3.12 11.70 -1.35
CA LEU A 80 -4.41 12.36 -1.14
C LEU A 80 -4.23 13.87 -1.06
N ASP A 81 -5.13 14.61 -1.71
CA ASP A 81 -5.15 16.07 -1.66
C ASP A 81 -5.68 16.57 -0.30
N ARG A 82 -4.72 16.71 0.64
CA ARG A 82 -4.95 17.22 2.00
C ARG A 82 -3.76 18.03 2.44
N ASP A 83 -4.01 19.10 3.20
CA ASP A 83 -2.94 19.94 3.74
C ASP A 83 -1.94 19.17 4.59
N SER A 84 -2.42 18.21 5.39
CA SER A 84 -1.58 17.33 6.17
C SER A 84 -0.65 16.46 5.30
N SER A 85 -1.12 16.01 4.13
CA SER A 85 -0.28 15.24 3.19
C SER A 85 0.79 16.13 2.56
N ARG A 86 0.44 17.36 2.16
CA ARG A 86 1.39 18.32 1.60
C ARG A 86 2.48 18.70 2.62
N LYS A 87 2.06 18.96 3.87
CA LYS A 87 2.97 19.26 4.97
C LYS A 87 3.95 18.12 5.21
N LEU A 88 3.44 16.88 5.33
CA LEU A 88 4.25 15.70 5.59
C LEU A 88 5.24 15.40 4.44
N ALA A 89 4.85 15.60 3.19
CA ALA A 89 5.75 15.44 2.05
C ALA A 89 6.93 16.43 2.10
N ARG A 90 6.64 17.71 2.43
CA ARG A 90 7.67 18.73 2.61
C ARG A 90 8.62 18.42 3.77
N GLU A 91 8.10 17.96 4.90
CA GLU A 91 8.90 17.53 6.07
C GLU A 91 9.85 16.38 5.74
N GLN A 92 9.47 15.51 4.81
CA GLN A 92 10.32 14.43 4.31
C GLN A 92 11.34 14.89 3.25
N GLY A 93 11.33 16.17 2.89
CA GLY A 93 12.27 16.76 1.91
C GLY A 93 11.96 16.42 0.46
N PHE A 94 10.76 15.96 0.15
CA PHE A 94 10.38 15.61 -1.23
C PHE A 94 9.90 16.83 -2.01
N SER A 95 10.27 16.91 -3.30
CA SER A 95 9.96 18.02 -4.16
C SER A 95 8.46 18.05 -4.54
N GLU A 96 7.80 19.17 -4.31
CA GLU A 96 6.38 19.33 -4.62
C GLU A 96 6.06 19.19 -6.12
N LYS A 97 7.00 19.52 -7.00
CA LYS A 97 6.86 19.36 -8.46
C LYS A 97 6.66 17.91 -8.92
N ASN A 98 7.03 16.94 -8.08
CA ASN A 98 6.89 15.51 -8.36
C ASN A 98 5.75 14.88 -7.54
N LEU A 99 4.92 15.72 -6.87
CA LEU A 99 3.72 15.29 -6.17
C LEU A 99 2.50 15.46 -7.07
N TYR A 100 1.69 14.42 -7.10
CA TYR A 100 0.39 14.41 -7.76
C TYR A 100 -0.69 14.13 -6.73
N TYR A 101 -1.81 14.79 -6.89
CA TYR A 101 -2.91 14.70 -5.95
C TYR A 101 -3.99 13.81 -6.51
N TYR A 102 -4.62 13.04 -5.65
CA TYR A 102 -5.62 12.06 -5.99
C TYR A 102 -6.95 12.36 -5.31
N THR A 103 -7.99 12.37 -6.12
CA THR A 103 -9.38 12.37 -5.66
C THR A 103 -9.98 10.99 -5.93
N PRO A 104 -10.67 10.37 -4.95
CA PRO A 104 -11.32 9.07 -5.18
C PRO A 104 -12.29 9.10 -6.39
N GLY A 105 -12.18 8.08 -7.26
CA GLY A 105 -12.99 7.97 -8.46
C GLY A 105 -12.34 8.49 -9.75
N GLU A 106 -11.13 9.04 -9.68
CA GLU A 106 -10.36 9.39 -10.88
C GLU A 106 -9.89 8.14 -11.64
N ASP A 107 -9.83 8.27 -12.98
CA ASP A 107 -9.27 7.22 -13.83
C ASP A 107 -7.78 7.02 -13.55
N GLU A 108 -7.43 5.80 -13.18
CA GLU A 108 -6.05 5.40 -12.85
C GLU A 108 -5.08 5.56 -14.05
N GLN A 109 -5.56 5.48 -15.29
CA GLN A 109 -4.72 5.59 -16.49
C GLN A 109 -4.29 7.02 -16.81
N VAL A 110 -5.06 8.03 -16.41
CA VAL A 110 -4.78 9.43 -16.80
C VAL A 110 -3.38 9.85 -16.38
N LEU A 111 -3.05 9.66 -15.12
CA LEU A 111 -1.72 10.02 -14.60
C LEU A 111 -0.61 9.13 -15.19
N MET A 112 -0.87 7.84 -15.36
CA MET A 112 0.09 6.92 -15.96
C MET A 112 0.41 7.29 -17.43
N LYS A 113 -0.61 7.69 -18.21
CA LYS A 113 -0.44 8.18 -19.58
C LYS A 113 0.29 9.53 -19.64
N GLN A 114 0.11 10.39 -18.65
CA GLN A 114 0.78 11.67 -18.58
C GLN A 114 2.26 11.54 -18.22
N LEU A 115 2.60 10.66 -17.28
CA LEU A 115 3.95 10.55 -16.73
C LEU A 115 4.82 9.52 -17.43
N HIS A 116 4.23 8.58 -18.18
CA HIS A 116 4.91 7.48 -18.84
C HIS A 116 5.91 6.75 -17.93
N PRO A 117 5.50 6.32 -16.71
CA PRO A 117 6.42 5.64 -15.82
C PRO A 117 6.83 4.28 -16.38
N GLU A 118 8.08 3.87 -16.14
CA GLU A 118 8.56 2.53 -16.48
C GLU A 118 7.97 1.48 -15.54
N ALA A 119 7.67 1.90 -14.30
CA ALA A 119 7.04 1.04 -13.30
C ALA A 119 6.14 1.83 -12.34
N ILE A 120 5.19 1.12 -11.75
CA ILE A 120 4.44 1.58 -10.59
C ILE A 120 4.80 0.77 -9.35
N LEU A 121 4.75 1.41 -8.18
CA LEU A 121 4.89 0.77 -6.88
C LEU A 121 3.60 0.90 -6.10
N LEU A 122 3.03 -0.25 -5.72
CA LEU A 122 1.78 -0.37 -4.98
C LEU A 122 2.00 -0.96 -3.58
N LYS A 123 0.98 -0.85 -2.72
CA LYS A 123 0.83 -1.71 -1.53
C LYS A 123 -0.29 -2.71 -1.79
N GLU A 124 -0.09 -3.97 -1.39
CA GLU A 124 -1.16 -4.95 -1.40
C GLU A 124 -2.32 -4.42 -0.53
N SER A 125 -3.39 -4.00 -1.17
CA SER A 125 -4.61 -3.56 -0.52
C SER A 125 -5.76 -4.46 -0.93
N GLY A 126 -6.80 -4.54 -0.09
CA GLY A 126 -7.99 -5.31 -0.44
C GLY A 126 -8.73 -4.72 -1.64
N ILE A 127 -9.73 -5.44 -2.13
CA ILE A 127 -10.56 -5.05 -3.28
C ILE A 127 -11.05 -3.60 -3.14
N SER A 128 -11.51 -3.20 -1.96
CA SER A 128 -11.94 -1.83 -1.69
C SER A 128 -10.83 -0.76 -1.68
N GLY A 129 -9.57 -1.16 -1.85
CA GLY A 129 -8.41 -0.26 -1.83
C GLY A 129 -7.96 0.22 -3.21
N GLY A 130 -8.69 -0.10 -4.27
CA GLY A 130 -8.35 0.27 -5.65
C GLY A 130 -7.08 -0.43 -6.16
N PHE A 131 -6.72 -1.60 -5.60
CA PHE A 131 -5.54 -2.34 -6.03
C PHE A 131 -5.73 -2.93 -7.42
N CYS A 132 -6.88 -3.58 -7.66
CA CYS A 132 -7.19 -4.22 -8.94
C CYS A 132 -7.24 -3.21 -10.08
N GLU A 133 -7.85 -2.06 -9.86
CA GLU A 133 -7.98 -0.99 -10.84
C GLU A 133 -6.61 -0.43 -11.26
N LYS A 134 -5.70 -0.25 -10.29
CA LYS A 134 -4.32 0.21 -10.56
C LYS A 134 -3.49 -0.81 -11.31
N VAL A 135 -3.61 -2.09 -10.93
CA VAL A 135 -2.95 -3.20 -11.61
C VAL A 135 -3.44 -3.30 -13.05
N GLU A 136 -4.75 -3.28 -13.27
CA GLU A 136 -5.32 -3.39 -14.61
C GLU A 136 -4.93 -2.19 -15.50
N ALA A 137 -4.96 -0.96 -14.96
CA ALA A 137 -4.53 0.23 -15.66
C ALA A 137 -3.06 0.14 -16.11
N ALA A 138 -2.18 -0.32 -15.22
CA ALA A 138 -0.77 -0.48 -15.54
C ALA A 138 -0.52 -1.59 -16.58
N ARG A 139 -1.22 -2.72 -16.47
CA ARG A 139 -1.14 -3.82 -17.44
C ARG A 139 -1.53 -3.38 -18.85
N GLN A 140 -2.64 -2.66 -18.98
CA GLN A 140 -3.12 -2.15 -20.27
C GLN A 140 -2.12 -1.19 -20.92
N LEU A 141 -1.29 -0.51 -20.13
CA LEU A 141 -0.27 0.42 -20.61
C LEU A 141 1.13 -0.23 -20.72
N GLY A 142 1.27 -1.52 -20.42
CA GLY A 142 2.55 -2.22 -20.45
C GLY A 142 3.56 -1.74 -19.40
N ILE A 143 3.07 -1.14 -18.30
CA ILE A 143 3.88 -0.61 -17.21
C ILE A 143 4.19 -1.74 -16.21
N ARG A 144 5.45 -1.89 -15.79
CA ARG A 144 5.86 -2.89 -14.79
C ARG A 144 5.23 -2.60 -13.43
N ILE A 145 4.91 -3.66 -12.69
CA ILE A 145 4.19 -3.54 -11.42
C ILE A 145 5.01 -4.16 -10.30
N PHE A 146 5.34 -3.35 -9.31
CA PHE A 146 5.89 -3.80 -8.03
C PHE A 146 4.84 -3.63 -6.95
N ALA A 147 4.63 -4.67 -6.13
CA ALA A 147 3.65 -4.63 -5.06
C ALA A 147 4.27 -5.05 -3.73
N ILE A 148 4.20 -4.18 -2.73
CA ILE A 148 4.63 -4.49 -1.38
C ILE A 148 3.57 -5.35 -0.70
N CYS A 149 3.97 -6.53 -0.26
CA CYS A 149 3.11 -7.45 0.48
C CYS A 149 2.55 -6.79 1.74
N ARG A 150 1.31 -7.10 2.06
CA ARG A 150 0.75 -6.72 3.36
C ARG A 150 1.54 -7.40 4.48
N PRO A 151 1.76 -6.70 5.61
CA PRO A 151 2.35 -7.32 6.79
C PRO A 151 1.53 -8.52 7.25
N LYS A 152 2.19 -9.55 7.72
CA LYS A 152 1.50 -10.65 8.38
C LYS A 152 0.74 -10.12 9.59
N THR A 153 -0.48 -10.59 9.76
CA THR A 153 -1.27 -10.32 10.96
C THR A 153 -0.77 -11.23 12.08
N SER A 154 -0.81 -10.76 13.31
CA SER A 154 -0.48 -11.60 14.48
C SER A 154 -1.43 -12.80 14.56
N ASP A 155 -0.89 -13.97 14.85
CA ASP A 155 -1.65 -15.22 15.03
C ASP A 155 -2.57 -15.16 16.28
N LYS A 156 -2.36 -14.17 17.15
CA LYS A 156 -3.20 -13.91 18.33
C LYS A 156 -4.50 -13.18 17.99
N PHE A 157 -4.60 -12.60 16.80
CA PHE A 157 -5.82 -11.93 16.38
C PHE A 157 -6.81 -12.92 15.77
N ILE A 158 -8.06 -12.82 16.17
CA ILE A 158 -9.16 -13.56 15.55
C ILE A 158 -9.55 -12.82 14.27
N CYS A 159 -9.03 -13.28 13.12
CA CYS A 159 -9.33 -12.65 11.84
C CYS A 159 -10.67 -13.18 11.29
N VAL A 160 -11.56 -12.26 10.91
CA VAL A 160 -12.86 -12.59 10.32
C VAL A 160 -13.06 -11.82 9.02
N ASN A 161 -13.72 -12.45 8.06
CA ASN A 161 -14.13 -11.86 6.80
C ASN A 161 -15.65 -11.81 6.73
N GLY A 162 -16.18 -10.66 6.34
CA GLY A 162 -17.62 -10.47 6.18
C GLY A 162 -18.39 -10.37 7.51
N GLU A 163 -19.62 -9.83 7.41
CA GLU A 163 -20.48 -9.57 8.55
C GLU A 163 -20.87 -10.86 9.31
N HIS A 164 -21.12 -11.93 8.58
CA HIS A 164 -21.55 -13.22 9.16
C HIS A 164 -20.45 -13.82 10.05
N GLY A 165 -19.19 -13.75 9.61
CA GLY A 165 -18.04 -14.18 10.39
C GLY A 165 -17.86 -13.37 11.67
N LEU A 166 -18.02 -12.04 11.55
CA LEU A 166 -17.93 -11.14 12.69
C LEU A 166 -19.02 -11.43 13.72
N ARG A 167 -20.28 -11.53 13.30
CA ARG A 167 -21.43 -11.81 14.18
C ARG A 167 -21.23 -13.11 14.96
N ARG A 168 -20.85 -14.21 14.27
CA ARG A 168 -20.60 -15.50 14.90
C ARG A 168 -19.52 -15.47 15.98
N ILE A 169 -18.46 -14.68 15.76
CA ILE A 169 -17.36 -14.57 16.73
C ILE A 169 -17.80 -13.71 17.92
N ILE A 170 -18.52 -12.61 17.67
CA ILE A 170 -19.05 -11.76 18.74
C ILE A 170 -19.99 -12.57 19.65
N GLU A 171 -20.95 -13.32 19.09
CA GLU A 171 -21.87 -14.17 19.83
C GLU A 171 -21.17 -15.25 20.68
N LYS A 172 -20.02 -15.72 20.24
CA LYS A 172 -19.20 -16.70 20.95
C LYS A 172 -18.44 -16.11 22.15
N HIS A 173 -18.09 -14.83 22.09
CA HIS A 173 -17.22 -14.17 23.08
C HIS A 173 -17.94 -13.14 23.96
N LEU A 174 -19.19 -12.80 23.63
CA LEU A 174 -20.04 -12.03 24.53
C LEU A 174 -20.81 -12.99 25.44
N PRO A 175 -20.89 -12.69 26.73
CA PRO A 175 -21.70 -13.46 27.68
C PRO A 175 -23.19 -13.38 27.38
#